data_ee9b69ffeb4d1c77ba7f1da053c4d144
#
_entry.id   ee9b69ffeb4d1c77ba7f1da053c4d144
#
_cell.length_a   1.000
_cell.length_b   1.000
_cell.length_c   1.000
_cell.angle_alpha   90.00
_cell.angle_beta   90.00
_cell.angle_gamma   90.00
#
_symmetry.space_group_name_H-M   'P 1'
#
loop_
_entity.id
_entity.type
_entity.pdbx_description
1 polymer ?
#
loop_
_entity_poly.entity_id
_entity_poly.type
_entity_poly.pdbx_seq_one_letter_code
_entity_poly.pdbx_strand_id
1 'polypeptide(L)'
;WGMLAVLLVFTQLTIFAVTLYLHRSQAHRGVDFHPVIAHFFRFWTWLTTSMITREWVAIHRKHHAKVETEEDPHSPQTKGIGQVFWRGVELYREARAQRADIEQYGKGAPNDWIERHLYTPHANAGPIALLVVNSVLFGLPGIALWAIQMAWIPFWAAGVVNGLGHWWGYRNFESADTSTNLTPWALWIGGEELHNNHHAFPSSARFSMRRWELDIGWIAIRCLQALGLAKVLRVAPSLDIRPNIAV
;
A
#
# COMPACT_ATOMS: atom_id res chain seq x y z
N TRP A 1 -2.38 28.32 4.19
CA TRP A 1 -1.27 27.39 4.43
C TRP A 1 -1.68 26.22 5.34
N GLY A 2 -2.51 26.43 6.39
CA GLY A 2 -2.94 25.36 7.31
C GLY A 2 -3.62 24.18 6.60
N MET A 3 -4.55 24.44 5.68
CA MET A 3 -5.22 23.38 4.91
C MET A 3 -4.25 22.57 4.02
N LEU A 4 -3.27 23.25 3.40
CA LEU A 4 -2.25 22.57 2.60
C LEU A 4 -1.38 21.66 3.48
N ALA A 5 -0.99 22.13 4.66
CA ALA A 5 -0.24 21.32 5.62
C ALA A 5 -1.06 20.09 6.07
N VAL A 6 -2.35 20.26 6.39
CA VAL A 6 -3.25 19.16 6.74
C VAL A 6 -3.37 18.18 5.57
N LEU A 7 -3.56 18.66 4.33
CA LEU A 7 -3.62 17.81 3.15
C LEU A 7 -2.37 16.95 3.03
N LEU A 8 -1.19 17.56 3.02
CA LEU A 8 0.09 16.86 2.82
C LEU A 8 0.38 15.86 3.95
N VAL A 9 0.15 16.25 5.22
CA VAL A 9 0.39 15.36 6.36
C VAL A 9 -0.58 14.17 6.32
N PHE A 10 -1.87 14.40 6.11
CA PHE A 10 -2.87 13.33 6.11
C PHE A 10 -2.68 12.37 4.94
N THR A 11 -2.44 12.88 3.75
CA THR A 11 -2.20 12.04 2.57
C THR A 11 -0.92 11.23 2.71
N GLN A 12 0.17 11.81 3.24
CA GLN A 12 1.42 11.09 3.47
C GLN A 12 1.29 10.03 4.59
N LEU A 13 0.57 10.33 5.68
CA LEU A 13 0.26 9.33 6.71
C LEU A 13 -0.61 8.20 6.16
N THR A 14 -1.55 8.50 5.25
CA THR A 14 -2.37 7.48 4.60
C THR A 14 -1.52 6.59 3.70
N ILE A 15 -0.59 7.15 2.92
CA ILE A 15 0.40 6.39 2.17
C ILE A 15 1.20 5.48 3.11
N PHE A 16 1.73 6.00 4.22
CA PHE A 16 2.46 5.17 5.17
C PHE A 16 1.59 4.07 5.81
N ALA A 17 0.34 4.34 6.14
CA ALA A 17 -0.56 3.32 6.65
C ALA A 17 -0.78 2.19 5.61
N VAL A 18 -0.89 2.52 4.33
CA VAL A 18 -1.03 1.53 3.26
C VAL A 18 0.29 0.77 3.05
N THR A 19 1.41 1.47 2.77
CA THR A 19 2.68 0.80 2.43
C THR A 19 3.30 0.05 3.59
N LEU A 20 3.30 0.62 4.81
CA LEU A 20 3.97 -0.02 5.95
C LEU A 20 3.10 -1.09 6.59
N TYR A 21 1.82 -0.78 6.84
CA TYR A 21 0.94 -1.69 7.57
C TYR A 21 0.24 -2.67 6.63
N LEU A 22 -0.60 -2.22 5.69
CA LEU A 22 -1.34 -3.15 4.83
C LEU A 22 -0.40 -3.99 3.96
N HIS A 23 0.58 -3.36 3.33
CA HIS A 23 1.45 -3.98 2.34
C HIS A 23 2.61 -4.76 2.98
N ARG A 24 3.61 -4.06 3.53
CA ARG A 24 4.85 -4.71 4.03
C ARG A 24 4.62 -5.56 5.27
N SER A 25 3.67 -5.18 6.15
CA SER A 25 3.39 -5.97 7.36
C SER A 25 2.30 -7.02 7.12
N GLN A 26 1.07 -6.63 6.76
CA GLN A 26 -0.05 -7.56 6.73
C GLN A 26 -0.05 -8.47 5.50
N ALA A 27 0.24 -7.95 4.31
CA ALA A 27 0.26 -8.77 3.10
C ALA A 27 1.51 -9.66 3.04
N HIS A 28 2.70 -9.08 3.18
CA HIS A 28 3.97 -9.75 2.86
C HIS A 28 4.81 -10.20 4.06
N ARG A 29 4.45 -9.79 5.28
CA ARG A 29 5.15 -10.23 6.49
C ARG A 29 6.66 -9.92 6.48
N GLY A 30 7.03 -8.77 5.91
CA GLY A 30 8.42 -8.27 5.92
C GLY A 30 8.80 -7.56 7.22
N VAL A 31 7.83 -7.02 7.93
CA VAL A 31 7.99 -6.27 9.18
C VAL A 31 6.80 -6.52 10.12
N ASP A 32 7.09 -6.61 11.41
CA ASP A 32 6.08 -6.59 12.48
C ASP A 32 6.18 -5.26 13.23
N PHE A 33 5.03 -4.65 13.51
CA PHE A 33 4.95 -3.43 14.31
C PHE A 33 4.50 -3.72 15.73
N HIS A 34 5.00 -2.92 16.67
CA HIS A 34 4.47 -2.88 18.02
C HIS A 34 2.94 -2.68 17.98
N PRO A 35 2.15 -3.35 18.84
CA PRO A 35 0.68 -3.30 18.78
C PRO A 35 0.09 -1.89 18.69
N VAL A 36 0.67 -0.92 19.40
CA VAL A 36 0.24 0.49 19.37
C VAL A 36 0.38 1.09 17.95
N ILE A 37 1.52 0.84 17.28
CA ILE A 37 1.77 1.34 15.92
C ILE A 37 0.90 0.61 14.90
N ALA A 38 0.77 -0.71 15.02
CA ALA A 38 -0.11 -1.50 14.16
C ALA A 38 -1.57 -1.04 14.28
N HIS A 39 -2.04 -0.78 15.51
CA HIS A 39 -3.39 -0.29 15.74
C HIS A 39 -3.58 1.15 15.24
N PHE A 40 -2.59 2.04 15.42
CA PHE A 40 -2.61 3.39 14.86
C PHE A 40 -2.79 3.37 13.34
N PHE A 41 -1.98 2.59 12.61
CA PHE A 41 -2.09 2.48 11.16
C PHE A 41 -3.41 1.86 10.71
N ARG A 42 -3.91 0.85 11.44
CA ARG A 42 -5.22 0.22 11.17
C ARG A 42 -6.35 1.23 11.35
N PHE A 43 -6.35 1.98 12.46
CA PHE A 43 -7.31 3.06 12.70
C PHE A 43 -7.22 4.14 11.62
N TRP A 44 -6.00 4.56 11.26
CA TRP A 44 -5.78 5.57 10.23
C TRP A 44 -6.30 5.13 8.86
N THR A 45 -6.02 3.87 8.47
CA THR A 45 -6.54 3.29 7.23
C THR A 45 -8.08 3.28 7.21
N TRP A 46 -8.72 2.86 8.32
CA TRP A 46 -10.17 2.92 8.45
C TRP A 46 -10.71 4.35 8.35
N LEU A 47 -10.07 5.31 9.01
CA LEU A 47 -10.47 6.71 9.01
C LEU A 47 -10.41 7.35 7.61
N THR A 48 -9.40 6.98 6.80
CA THR A 48 -9.06 7.72 5.58
C THR A 48 -9.37 7.00 4.27
N THR A 49 -9.76 5.71 4.28
CA THR A 49 -9.83 4.95 3.01
C THR A 49 -11.06 4.06 2.84
N SER A 50 -11.82 3.74 3.88
CA SER A 50 -12.84 2.66 3.89
C SER A 50 -12.31 1.25 3.59
N MET A 51 -10.99 1.03 3.55
CA MET A 51 -10.41 -0.27 3.28
C MET A 51 -10.49 -1.18 4.52
N ILE A 52 -10.96 -2.40 4.32
CA ILE A 52 -10.96 -3.47 5.33
C ILE A 52 -9.66 -4.24 5.16
N THR A 53 -8.86 -4.34 6.23
CA THR A 53 -7.52 -4.96 6.20
C THR A 53 -7.52 -6.33 5.53
N ARG A 54 -8.45 -7.21 5.90
CA ARG A 54 -8.52 -8.57 5.35
C ARG A 54 -8.82 -8.58 3.84
N GLU A 55 -9.71 -7.71 3.38
CA GLU A 55 -10.09 -7.64 1.97
C GLU A 55 -8.94 -7.10 1.12
N TRP A 56 -8.30 -6.02 1.58
CA TRP A 56 -7.14 -5.46 0.88
C TRP A 56 -5.98 -6.46 0.78
N VAL A 57 -5.65 -7.12 1.89
CA VAL A 57 -4.60 -8.16 1.93
C VAL A 57 -4.92 -9.31 0.98
N ALA A 58 -6.17 -9.75 0.93
CA ALA A 58 -6.59 -10.83 0.04
C ALA A 58 -6.43 -10.46 -1.43
N ILE A 59 -6.92 -9.29 -1.81
CA ILE A 59 -6.84 -8.78 -3.19
C ILE A 59 -5.38 -8.65 -3.62
N HIS A 60 -4.54 -8.07 -2.77
CA HIS A 60 -3.13 -7.86 -3.05
C HIS A 60 -2.34 -9.19 -3.17
N ARG A 61 -2.58 -10.14 -2.25
CA ARG A 61 -1.96 -11.47 -2.34
C ARG A 61 -2.43 -12.27 -3.55
N LYS A 62 -3.70 -12.12 -3.94
CA LYS A 62 -4.22 -12.72 -5.18
C LYS A 62 -3.51 -12.14 -6.39
N HIS A 63 -3.30 -10.81 -6.44
CA HIS A 63 -2.52 -10.16 -7.49
C HIS A 63 -1.14 -10.80 -7.64
N HIS A 64 -0.35 -10.92 -6.56
CA HIS A 64 0.96 -11.58 -6.62
C HIS A 64 0.90 -13.06 -7.03
N ALA A 65 -0.13 -13.79 -6.62
CA ALA A 65 -0.28 -15.20 -6.95
C ALA A 65 -0.75 -15.45 -8.39
N LYS A 66 -1.41 -14.47 -9.01
CA LYS A 66 -2.07 -14.57 -10.31
C LYS A 66 -1.67 -13.45 -11.26
N VAL A 67 -0.54 -12.78 -10.98
CA VAL A 67 -0.09 -11.60 -11.71
C VAL A 67 -0.17 -11.83 -13.23
N GLU A 68 -0.80 -10.88 -13.94
CA GLU A 68 -0.98 -10.85 -15.39
C GLU A 68 -1.75 -12.02 -16.01
N THR A 69 -2.47 -12.79 -15.20
CA THR A 69 -3.48 -13.74 -15.69
C THR A 69 -4.88 -13.11 -15.70
N GLU A 70 -5.85 -13.78 -16.30
CA GLU A 70 -7.26 -13.37 -16.28
C GLU A 70 -7.85 -13.29 -14.85
N GLU A 71 -7.25 -14.02 -13.90
CA GLU A 71 -7.65 -14.00 -12.50
C GLU A 71 -7.03 -12.83 -11.71
N ASP A 72 -6.09 -12.08 -12.29
CA ASP A 72 -5.48 -10.91 -11.64
C ASP A 72 -6.54 -9.81 -11.44
N PRO A 73 -6.72 -9.32 -10.21
CA PRO A 73 -7.73 -8.29 -9.93
C PRO A 73 -7.54 -6.98 -10.71
N HIS A 74 -6.30 -6.62 -11.07
CA HIS A 74 -6.00 -5.29 -11.63
C HIS A 74 -4.80 -5.26 -12.58
N SER A 75 -4.53 -6.34 -13.33
CA SER A 75 -3.47 -6.31 -14.33
C SER A 75 -3.78 -5.36 -15.48
N PRO A 76 -2.89 -4.40 -15.81
CA PRO A 76 -3.05 -3.57 -16.99
C PRO A 76 -2.83 -4.35 -18.30
N GLN A 77 -2.20 -5.53 -18.25
CA GLN A 77 -1.97 -6.39 -19.42
C GLN A 77 -3.25 -7.09 -19.86
N THR A 78 -4.08 -7.54 -18.90
CA THR A 78 -5.33 -8.26 -19.21
C THR A 78 -6.55 -7.33 -19.28
N LYS A 79 -6.60 -6.31 -18.41
CA LYS A 79 -7.74 -5.39 -18.32
C LYS A 79 -7.56 -4.08 -19.11
N GLY A 80 -6.32 -3.77 -19.50
CA GLY A 80 -5.95 -2.50 -20.15
C GLY A 80 -5.60 -1.41 -19.15
N ILE A 81 -4.52 -0.65 -19.47
CA ILE A 81 -3.98 0.40 -18.61
C ILE A 81 -5.01 1.48 -18.26
N GLY A 82 -5.85 1.89 -19.21
CA GLY A 82 -6.88 2.92 -18.96
C GLY A 82 -7.92 2.47 -17.95
N GLN A 83 -8.29 1.18 -17.95
CA GLN A 83 -9.23 0.65 -16.98
C GLN A 83 -8.61 0.58 -15.58
N VAL A 84 -7.38 0.07 -15.46
CA VAL A 84 -6.70 -0.03 -14.17
C VAL A 84 -6.46 1.37 -13.59
N PHE A 85 -6.00 2.31 -14.42
CA PHE A 85 -5.67 3.66 -13.96
C PHE A 85 -6.90 4.46 -13.50
N TRP A 86 -8.00 4.44 -14.26
CA TRP A 86 -9.14 5.32 -13.99
C TRP A 86 -10.29 4.63 -13.25
N ARG A 87 -10.36 3.29 -13.30
CA ARG A 87 -11.42 2.51 -12.67
C ARG A 87 -10.90 1.52 -11.61
N GLY A 88 -9.77 1.81 -11.01
CA GLY A 88 -9.17 0.97 -9.98
C GLY A 88 -10.07 0.76 -8.76
N VAL A 89 -10.94 1.73 -8.43
CA VAL A 89 -11.93 1.58 -7.34
C VAL A 89 -13.00 0.55 -7.70
N GLU A 90 -13.48 0.54 -8.93
CA GLU A 90 -14.46 -0.44 -9.41
C GLU A 90 -13.83 -1.84 -9.43
N LEU A 91 -12.62 -1.98 -9.96
CA LEU A 91 -11.89 -3.26 -9.95
C LEU A 91 -11.68 -3.77 -8.52
N TYR A 92 -11.34 -2.89 -7.59
CA TYR A 92 -11.23 -3.26 -6.17
C TYR A 92 -12.58 -3.74 -5.61
N ARG A 93 -13.70 -3.08 -5.92
CA ARG A 93 -15.04 -3.48 -5.49
C ARG A 93 -15.46 -4.82 -6.08
N GLU A 94 -15.16 -5.08 -7.35
CA GLU A 94 -15.39 -6.36 -8.02
C GLU A 94 -14.60 -7.50 -7.36
N ALA A 95 -13.30 -7.27 -7.13
CA ALA A 95 -12.44 -8.24 -6.44
C ALA A 95 -12.90 -8.51 -5.00
N ARG A 96 -13.31 -7.48 -4.26
CA ARG A 96 -13.87 -7.57 -2.91
C ARG A 96 -15.14 -8.40 -2.84
N ALA A 97 -15.94 -8.42 -3.89
CA ALA A 97 -17.16 -9.22 -3.97
C ALA A 97 -16.90 -10.73 -4.07
N GLN A 98 -15.68 -11.13 -4.48
CA GLN A 98 -15.28 -12.54 -4.61
C GLN A 98 -14.94 -13.15 -3.24
N ARG A 99 -15.96 -13.60 -2.51
CA ARG A 99 -15.82 -14.07 -1.12
C ARG A 99 -14.86 -15.24 -0.96
N ALA A 100 -14.83 -16.17 -1.91
CA ALA A 100 -13.90 -17.29 -1.89
C ALA A 100 -12.43 -16.82 -1.90
N ASP A 101 -12.11 -15.82 -2.71
CA ASP A 101 -10.76 -15.23 -2.76
C ASP A 101 -10.39 -14.53 -1.45
N ILE A 102 -11.34 -13.79 -0.87
CA ILE A 102 -11.13 -13.13 0.42
C ILE A 102 -10.87 -14.17 1.53
N GLU A 103 -11.56 -15.30 1.51
CA GLU A 103 -11.33 -16.39 2.46
C GLU A 103 -9.98 -17.08 2.22
N GLN A 104 -9.62 -17.32 0.97
CA GLN A 104 -8.38 -18.00 0.61
C GLN A 104 -7.15 -17.16 0.90
N TYR A 105 -7.09 -15.94 0.36
CA TYR A 105 -5.89 -15.07 0.38
C TYR A 105 -5.83 -14.14 1.60
N GLY A 106 -6.95 -13.87 2.27
CA GLY A 106 -7.03 -13.00 3.45
C GLY A 106 -6.66 -13.66 4.79
N LYS A 107 -6.15 -14.90 4.77
CA LYS A 107 -5.77 -15.65 5.98
C LYS A 107 -4.68 -14.94 6.77
N GLY A 108 -4.85 -14.91 8.11
CA GLY A 108 -3.90 -14.31 9.04
C GLY A 108 -3.93 -12.77 9.10
N ALA A 109 -4.88 -12.11 8.42
CA ALA A 109 -5.21 -10.72 8.68
C ALA A 109 -5.94 -10.59 10.05
N PRO A 110 -5.89 -9.40 10.70
CA PRO A 110 -6.56 -9.17 11.97
C PRO A 110 -8.05 -9.53 11.91
N ASN A 111 -8.52 -10.18 12.97
CA ASN A 111 -9.93 -10.56 13.16
C ASN A 111 -10.31 -10.47 14.64
N ASP A 112 -9.82 -9.43 15.33
CA ASP A 112 -10.13 -9.15 16.73
C ASP A 112 -11.52 -8.54 16.91
N TRP A 113 -11.87 -8.20 18.16
CA TRP A 113 -13.16 -7.61 18.48
C TRP A 113 -13.41 -6.29 17.75
N ILE A 114 -12.39 -5.41 17.68
CA ILE A 114 -12.49 -4.08 17.02
C ILE A 114 -12.74 -4.26 15.51
N GLU A 115 -12.02 -5.18 14.87
CA GLU A 115 -12.21 -5.50 13.46
C GLU A 115 -13.64 -5.94 13.17
N ARG A 116 -14.16 -6.88 13.97
CA ARG A 116 -15.49 -7.48 13.76
C ARG A 116 -16.66 -6.54 14.08
N HIS A 117 -16.49 -5.61 15.03
CA HIS A 117 -17.59 -4.78 15.54
C HIS A 117 -17.50 -3.31 15.14
N LEU A 118 -16.32 -2.83 14.73
CA LEU A 118 -16.13 -1.44 14.36
C LEU A 118 -15.66 -1.29 12.89
N TYR A 119 -14.47 -1.79 12.57
CA TYR A 119 -13.86 -1.45 11.28
C TYR A 119 -14.56 -2.11 10.10
N THR A 120 -14.79 -3.42 10.15
CA THR A 120 -15.44 -4.15 9.05
C THR A 120 -16.91 -3.75 8.84
N PRO A 121 -17.81 -3.76 9.85
CA PRO A 121 -19.21 -3.41 9.61
C PRO A 121 -19.43 -1.91 9.36
N HIS A 122 -18.51 -1.05 9.80
CA HIS A 122 -18.60 0.40 9.69
C HIS A 122 -17.45 1.01 8.88
N ALA A 123 -17.01 0.33 7.81
CA ALA A 123 -15.87 0.76 7.00
C ALA A 123 -16.01 2.21 6.45
N ASN A 124 -17.22 2.63 6.13
CA ASN A 124 -17.48 3.98 5.60
C ASN A 124 -17.62 5.04 6.71
N ALA A 125 -17.78 4.65 7.97
CA ALA A 125 -17.95 5.60 9.07
C ALA A 125 -16.69 6.46 9.31
N GLY A 126 -15.51 5.90 9.08
CA GLY A 126 -14.25 6.64 9.18
C GLY A 126 -14.17 7.82 8.21
N PRO A 127 -14.28 7.63 6.89
CA PRO A 127 -14.32 8.72 5.92
C PRO A 127 -15.45 9.73 6.16
N ILE A 128 -16.61 9.29 6.62
CA ILE A 128 -17.72 10.20 6.99
C ILE A 128 -17.32 11.06 8.19
N ALA A 129 -16.73 10.45 9.22
CA ALA A 129 -16.22 11.19 10.37
C ALA A 129 -15.15 12.22 9.96
N LEU A 130 -14.24 11.83 9.06
CA LEU A 130 -13.22 12.74 8.53
C LEU A 130 -13.84 13.90 7.72
N LEU A 131 -14.91 13.64 6.94
CA LEU A 131 -15.67 14.69 6.26
C LEU A 131 -16.25 15.71 7.27
N VAL A 132 -16.89 15.21 8.33
CA VAL A 132 -17.44 16.06 9.38
C VAL A 132 -16.35 16.91 10.04
N VAL A 133 -15.24 16.29 10.44
CA VAL A 133 -14.10 17.00 11.07
C VAL A 133 -13.55 18.08 10.13
N ASN A 134 -13.28 17.77 8.88
CA ASN A 134 -12.78 18.75 7.90
C ASN A 134 -13.78 19.89 7.68
N SER A 135 -15.08 19.57 7.61
CA SER A 135 -16.14 20.59 7.42
C SER A 135 -16.28 21.50 8.63
N VAL A 136 -16.15 20.97 9.85
CA VAL A 136 -16.20 21.77 11.08
C VAL A 136 -14.96 22.67 11.20
N LEU A 137 -13.78 22.16 10.86
CA LEU A 137 -12.53 22.93 11.00
C LEU A 137 -12.34 23.98 9.89
N PHE A 138 -12.80 23.70 8.67
CA PHE A 138 -12.46 24.51 7.49
C PHE A 138 -13.69 25.00 6.71
N GLY A 139 -14.92 24.68 7.14
CA GLY A 139 -16.15 25.03 6.41
C GLY A 139 -16.27 24.34 5.06
N LEU A 140 -16.84 25.00 4.04
CA LEU A 140 -16.98 24.48 2.69
C LEU A 140 -15.64 24.03 2.05
N PRO A 141 -14.50 24.77 2.20
CA PRO A 141 -13.20 24.26 1.74
C PRO A 141 -12.78 22.92 2.36
N GLY A 142 -13.27 22.58 3.56
CA GLY A 142 -13.03 21.28 4.19
C GLY A 142 -13.62 20.10 3.43
N ILE A 143 -14.72 20.31 2.70
CA ILE A 143 -15.32 19.28 1.83
C ILE A 143 -14.39 19.00 0.63
N ALA A 144 -13.83 20.05 0.02
CA ALA A 144 -12.86 19.88 -1.07
C ALA A 144 -11.57 19.20 -0.57
N LEU A 145 -11.10 19.57 0.62
CA LEU A 145 -9.96 18.91 1.26
C LEU A 145 -10.21 17.41 1.45
N TRP A 146 -11.37 17.05 2.00
CA TRP A 146 -11.78 15.66 2.15
C TRP A 146 -11.86 14.92 0.81
N ALA A 147 -12.45 15.52 -0.22
CA ALA A 147 -12.56 14.88 -1.54
C ALA A 147 -11.19 14.56 -2.14
N ILE A 148 -10.21 15.45 -2.00
CA ILE A 148 -8.83 15.21 -2.44
C ILE A 148 -8.20 14.07 -1.61
N GLN A 149 -8.38 14.05 -0.29
CA GLN A 149 -7.91 12.97 0.57
C GLN A 149 -8.49 11.61 0.14
N MET A 150 -9.79 11.56 -0.18
CA MET A 150 -10.46 10.32 -0.65
C MET A 150 -9.98 9.86 -2.03
N ALA A 151 -9.63 10.78 -2.91
CA ALA A 151 -9.10 10.46 -4.24
C ALA A 151 -7.62 10.03 -4.21
N TRP A 152 -6.91 10.27 -3.11
CA TRP A 152 -5.44 10.10 -3.04
C TRP A 152 -5.00 8.67 -3.26
N ILE A 153 -5.53 7.72 -2.49
CA ILE A 153 -5.18 6.30 -2.62
C ILE A 153 -5.68 5.69 -3.94
N PRO A 154 -6.92 5.92 -4.39
CA PRO A 154 -7.35 5.50 -5.73
C PRO A 154 -6.41 5.96 -6.84
N PHE A 155 -5.96 7.20 -6.80
CA PHE A 155 -5.07 7.73 -7.83
C PHE A 155 -3.66 7.12 -7.74
N TRP A 156 -3.02 7.19 -6.56
CA TRP A 156 -1.62 6.80 -6.43
C TRP A 156 -1.43 5.28 -6.33
N ALA A 157 -2.20 4.60 -5.51
CA ALA A 157 -2.03 3.15 -5.33
C ALA A 157 -2.69 2.37 -6.47
N ALA A 158 -3.97 2.61 -6.76
CA ALA A 158 -4.64 1.83 -7.79
C ALA A 158 -4.25 2.29 -9.21
N GLY A 159 -4.21 3.59 -9.48
CA GLY A 159 -3.85 4.11 -10.79
C GLY A 159 -2.36 4.02 -11.09
N VAL A 160 -1.54 4.64 -10.25
CA VAL A 160 -0.09 4.77 -10.53
C VAL A 160 0.64 3.46 -10.22
N VAL A 161 0.53 2.92 -9.01
CA VAL A 161 1.30 1.71 -8.64
C VAL A 161 0.79 0.48 -9.41
N ASN A 162 -0.49 0.15 -9.31
CA ASN A 162 -1.02 -1.05 -9.97
C ASN A 162 -1.10 -0.90 -11.50
N GLY A 163 -1.34 0.31 -12.00
CA GLY A 163 -1.39 0.58 -13.44
C GLY A 163 -0.01 0.81 -14.04
N LEU A 164 0.60 1.97 -13.77
CA LEU A 164 1.88 2.32 -14.39
C LEU A 164 3.03 1.45 -13.90
N GLY A 165 2.99 0.96 -12.66
CA GLY A 165 4.00 0.05 -12.12
C GLY A 165 4.13 -1.28 -12.87
N HIS A 166 3.11 -1.69 -13.66
CA HIS A 166 3.16 -2.81 -14.60
C HIS A 166 3.17 -2.39 -16.08
N TRP A 167 3.45 -1.11 -16.36
CA TRP A 167 3.34 -0.60 -17.72
C TRP A 167 4.57 0.18 -18.19
N TRP A 168 5.16 0.99 -17.32
CA TRP A 168 6.24 1.90 -17.68
C TRP A 168 7.21 2.12 -16.52
N GLY A 169 8.52 2.06 -16.83
CA GLY A 169 9.59 2.29 -15.88
C GLY A 169 10.84 1.48 -16.21
N TYR A 170 11.79 1.46 -15.27
CA TYR A 170 12.99 0.65 -15.39
C TYR A 170 12.85 -0.65 -14.57
N ARG A 171 13.71 -1.63 -14.86
CA ARG A 171 13.72 -2.92 -14.17
C ARG A 171 15.11 -3.21 -13.61
N ASN A 172 15.17 -3.74 -12.42
CA ASN A 172 16.37 -4.32 -11.82
C ASN A 172 16.39 -5.84 -11.93
N PHE A 173 15.22 -6.45 -12.07
CA PHE A 173 15.05 -7.91 -12.09
C PHE A 173 14.19 -8.32 -13.28
N GLU A 174 14.60 -9.43 -13.91
CA GLU A 174 13.82 -10.13 -14.94
C GLU A 174 12.81 -11.07 -14.24
N SER A 175 11.78 -10.47 -13.59
CA SER A 175 10.64 -11.23 -13.06
C SER A 175 9.75 -11.74 -14.19
N ALA A 176 8.94 -12.76 -13.93
CA ALA A 176 8.03 -13.34 -14.92
C ALA A 176 6.88 -12.40 -15.30
N ASP A 177 6.66 -11.35 -14.51
CA ASP A 177 5.67 -10.29 -14.73
C ASP A 177 6.28 -9.08 -15.44
N THR A 178 5.45 -8.09 -15.79
CA THR A 178 5.86 -6.82 -16.42
C THR A 178 6.12 -5.69 -15.43
N SER A 179 6.22 -5.99 -14.12
CA SER A 179 6.46 -4.96 -13.10
C SER A 179 7.70 -4.13 -13.39
N THR A 180 7.64 -2.84 -13.15
CA THR A 180 8.70 -1.86 -13.38
C THR A 180 8.90 -0.98 -12.16
N ASN A 181 10.07 -0.39 -11.99
CA ASN A 181 10.31 0.69 -11.04
C ASN A 181 9.99 2.02 -11.73
N LEU A 182 9.08 2.81 -11.17
CA LEU A 182 8.64 4.08 -11.75
C LEU A 182 9.73 5.15 -11.68
N THR A 183 10.38 5.26 -10.52
CA THR A 183 11.47 6.19 -10.26
C THR A 183 12.36 5.64 -9.14
N PRO A 184 13.67 5.95 -9.17
CA PRO A 184 14.56 5.53 -8.09
C PRO A 184 14.36 6.31 -6.79
N TRP A 185 13.70 7.45 -6.86
CA TRP A 185 13.44 8.31 -5.70
C TRP A 185 12.02 8.06 -5.18
N ALA A 186 11.88 6.96 -4.47
CA ALA A 186 10.60 6.50 -3.94
C ALA A 186 10.23 7.27 -2.67
N LEU A 187 9.91 8.57 -2.85
CA LEU A 187 9.57 9.53 -1.80
C LEU A 187 8.07 9.74 -1.67
N TRP A 188 7.33 9.63 -2.78
CA TRP A 188 5.97 10.12 -2.86
C TRP A 188 4.94 9.07 -2.43
N ILE A 189 5.14 7.83 -2.88
CA ILE A 189 4.22 6.71 -2.60
C ILE A 189 4.82 5.74 -1.56
N GLY A 190 5.74 6.23 -0.72
CA GLY A 190 6.26 5.47 0.41
C GLY A 190 7.16 4.29 0.06
N GLY A 191 7.76 4.27 -1.13
CA GLY A 191 8.61 3.18 -1.62
C GLY A 191 7.96 2.33 -2.70
N GLU A 192 6.65 2.45 -2.92
CA GLU A 192 5.89 1.64 -3.90
C GLU A 192 6.29 1.95 -5.35
N GLU A 193 7.00 3.06 -5.59
CA GLU A 193 7.62 3.40 -6.86
C GLU A 193 8.66 2.36 -7.33
N LEU A 194 9.21 1.58 -6.39
CA LEU A 194 10.19 0.52 -6.64
C LEU A 194 9.49 -0.84 -6.84
N HIS A 195 8.52 -0.88 -7.73
CA HIS A 195 7.55 -1.97 -7.85
C HIS A 195 8.13 -3.27 -8.43
N ASN A 196 9.07 -3.19 -9.40
CA ASN A 196 9.79 -4.37 -9.88
C ASN A 196 10.68 -5.00 -8.79
N ASN A 197 11.34 -4.17 -7.98
CA ASN A 197 12.12 -4.67 -6.85
C ASN A 197 11.22 -5.40 -5.84
N HIS A 198 10.03 -4.83 -5.58
CA HIS A 198 9.03 -5.44 -4.71
C HIS A 198 8.51 -6.77 -5.29
N HIS A 199 8.14 -6.84 -6.57
CA HIS A 199 7.67 -8.06 -7.21
C HIS A 199 8.74 -9.17 -7.23
N ALA A 200 10.01 -8.82 -7.38
CA ALA A 200 11.11 -9.79 -7.27
C ALA A 200 11.30 -10.34 -5.84
N PHE A 201 11.06 -9.52 -4.80
CA PHE A 201 11.21 -9.90 -3.40
C PHE A 201 10.04 -9.41 -2.54
N PRO A 202 8.82 -9.96 -2.71
CA PRO A 202 7.62 -9.44 -2.07
C PRO A 202 7.70 -9.38 -0.53
N SER A 203 8.38 -10.34 0.09
CA SER A 203 8.52 -10.40 1.56
C SER A 203 9.61 -9.48 2.13
N SER A 204 10.32 -8.71 1.29
CA SER A 204 11.33 -7.77 1.78
C SER A 204 10.67 -6.53 2.40
N ALA A 205 11.11 -6.13 3.59
CA ALA A 205 10.71 -4.85 4.19
C ALA A 205 11.35 -3.64 3.51
N ARG A 206 12.42 -3.84 2.73
CA ARG A 206 13.14 -2.82 1.97
C ARG A 206 12.91 -3.05 0.49
N PHE A 207 12.46 -2.03 -0.24
CA PHE A 207 12.26 -2.09 -1.68
C PHE A 207 13.45 -1.54 -2.48
N SER A 208 14.27 -0.66 -1.92
CA SER A 208 15.51 -0.23 -2.58
C SER A 208 16.52 -1.38 -2.66
N MET A 209 17.03 -1.67 -3.86
CA MET A 209 18.01 -2.73 -4.11
C MET A 209 19.37 -2.18 -4.51
N ARG A 210 19.42 -0.95 -5.00
CA ARG A 210 20.65 -0.24 -5.39
C ARG A 210 20.90 0.95 -4.48
N ARG A 211 22.17 1.39 -4.38
CA ARG A 211 22.59 2.51 -3.51
C ARG A 211 21.98 3.86 -3.90
N TRP A 212 21.63 4.02 -5.17
CA TRP A 212 21.03 5.23 -5.70
C TRP A 212 19.50 5.24 -5.63
N GLU A 213 18.90 4.14 -5.18
CA GLU A 213 17.47 4.06 -4.92
C GLU A 213 17.16 4.50 -3.50
N LEU A 214 16.18 5.34 -3.35
CA LEU A 214 15.69 5.83 -2.07
C LEU A 214 14.31 5.22 -1.79
N ASP A 215 14.15 4.62 -0.63
CA ASP A 215 12.90 4.04 -0.13
C ASP A 215 12.54 4.72 1.20
N ILE A 216 11.64 5.72 1.14
CA ILE A 216 11.23 6.44 2.35
C ILE A 216 10.46 5.54 3.34
N GLY A 217 9.72 4.54 2.84
CA GLY A 217 9.06 3.55 3.69
C GLY A 217 10.05 2.72 4.49
N TRP A 218 11.16 2.33 3.86
CA TRP A 218 12.25 1.65 4.57
C TRP A 218 12.90 2.56 5.63
N ILE A 219 13.12 3.83 5.32
CA ILE A 219 13.65 4.79 6.30
C ILE A 219 12.70 4.87 7.51
N ALA A 220 11.39 5.01 7.28
CA ALA A 220 10.39 5.05 8.35
C ALA A 220 10.39 3.76 9.20
N ILE A 221 10.49 2.58 8.58
CA ILE A 221 10.61 1.30 9.29
C ILE A 221 11.88 1.29 10.16
N ARG A 222 13.00 1.76 9.65
CA ARG A 222 14.26 1.82 10.42
C ARG A 222 14.19 2.78 11.60
N CYS A 223 13.52 3.92 11.45
CA CYS A 223 13.26 4.84 12.56
C CYS A 223 12.39 4.18 13.64
N LEU A 224 11.29 3.52 13.24
CA LEU A 224 10.43 2.80 14.18
C LEU A 224 11.19 1.64 14.86
N GLN A 225 12.05 0.92 14.13
CA GLN A 225 12.87 -0.13 14.69
C GLN A 225 13.87 0.40 15.73
N ALA A 226 14.50 1.54 15.46
CA ALA A 226 15.42 2.18 16.42
C ALA A 226 14.72 2.60 17.72
N LEU A 227 13.42 2.91 17.65
CA LEU A 227 12.57 3.22 18.81
C LEU A 227 11.95 1.97 19.47
N GLY A 228 12.28 0.75 19.02
CA GLY A 228 11.68 -0.49 19.52
C GLY A 228 10.21 -0.69 19.10
N LEU A 229 9.71 0.08 18.12
CA LEU A 229 8.31 0.08 17.67
C LEU A 229 8.08 -0.79 16.40
N ALA A 230 9.14 -1.34 15.83
CA ALA A 230 9.09 -2.26 14.71
C ALA A 230 10.17 -3.34 14.82
N LYS A 231 9.87 -4.54 14.29
CA LYS A 231 10.80 -5.65 14.12
C LYS A 231 10.86 -6.02 12.65
N VAL A 232 12.00 -5.77 12.01
CA VAL A 232 12.25 -6.22 10.64
C VAL A 232 12.41 -7.73 10.62
N LEU A 233 11.65 -8.41 9.78
CA LEU A 233 11.66 -9.87 9.65
C LEU A 233 12.48 -10.33 8.46
N ARG A 234 12.36 -9.66 7.32
CA ARG A 234 13.01 -10.03 6.06
C ARG A 234 13.49 -8.80 5.30
N VAL A 235 14.69 -8.92 4.74
CA VAL A 235 15.29 -7.91 3.85
C VAL A 235 16.00 -8.64 2.72
N ALA A 236 15.67 -8.28 1.49
CA ALA A 236 16.37 -8.80 0.32
C ALA A 236 17.83 -8.31 0.25
N PRO A 237 18.75 -9.09 -0.35
CA PRO A 237 20.12 -8.66 -0.56
C PRO A 237 20.17 -7.42 -1.47
N SER A 238 21.19 -6.56 -1.26
CA SER A 238 21.44 -5.43 -2.17
C SER A 238 22.16 -5.92 -3.43
N LEU A 239 21.79 -5.38 -4.58
CA LEU A 239 22.47 -5.66 -5.86
C LEU A 239 23.89 -5.09 -5.93
N ASP A 240 24.23 -4.12 -5.06
CA ASP A 240 25.56 -3.50 -5.04
C ASP A 240 26.58 -4.28 -4.19
N ILE A 241 26.16 -5.35 -3.53
CA ILE A 241 27.07 -6.27 -2.86
C ILE A 241 27.65 -7.17 -3.94
N ARG A 242 28.96 -7.00 -4.25
CA ARG A 242 29.67 -7.99 -5.06
C ARG A 242 29.58 -9.33 -4.33
N PRO A 243 29.21 -10.44 -4.99
CA PRO A 243 29.32 -11.75 -4.38
C PRO A 243 30.79 -11.91 -3.94
N ASN A 244 31.03 -12.28 -2.68
CA ASN A 244 32.35 -12.73 -2.26
C ASN A 244 32.66 -13.96 -3.12
N ILE A 245 33.39 -13.75 -4.20
CA ILE A 245 34.01 -14.84 -4.94
C ILE A 245 35.11 -15.33 -3.99
N ALA A 246 34.82 -16.38 -3.23
CA ALA A 246 35.84 -17.16 -2.56
C ALA A 246 36.75 -17.72 -3.68
N VAL A 247 37.96 -17.23 -3.74
CA VAL A 247 39.06 -17.76 -4.57
C VAL A 247 39.57 -19.03 -3.92
#